data_2ed7388e425ad259347f6fca1351a7ee
#
_entry.id   2ed7388e425ad259347f6fca1351a7ee
#
_cell.length_a   1.000
_cell.length_b   1.000
_cell.length_c   1.000
_cell.angle_alpha   90.00
_cell.angle_beta   90.00
_cell.angle_gamma   90.00
#
_symmetry.space_group_name_H-M   'P 1'
#
loop_
_entity.id
_entity.type
_entity.pdbx_description
1 polymer ?
#
loop_
_entity_poly.entity_id
_entity_poly.type
_entity_poly.pdbx_seq_one_letter_code
_entity_poly.pdbx_strand_id
1 'polypeptide(L)'
;MEGHAKLMVVTMVLVALAFGSGPIVSNGQKVCDMSKGDFEECRPSVNTADPSPPPPSAACCKALDNADFKCLCFFKNSQWMTKYGVDFTRAKGLPGKCNLGKSFPC
;
A
#
# COMPACT_ATOMS: atom_id res chain seq x y z
N MET A 1 5.09 -45.89 19.18
CA MET A 1 5.49 -45.54 17.82
C MET A 1 4.48 -44.62 17.14
N GLU A 2 3.22 -44.99 17.17
CA GLU A 2 2.18 -44.17 16.56
C GLU A 2 2.05 -42.79 17.19
N GLY A 3 2.23 -42.72 18.50
CA GLY A 3 2.16 -41.46 19.23
C GLY A 3 3.23 -40.46 18.80
N HIS A 4 4.40 -40.93 18.43
CA HIS A 4 5.48 -40.08 17.97
C HIS A 4 5.19 -39.50 16.57
N ALA A 5 4.63 -40.32 15.70
CA ALA A 5 4.29 -39.88 14.35
C ALA A 5 3.22 -38.80 14.40
N LYS A 6 2.20 -38.98 15.22
CA LYS A 6 1.14 -37.99 15.38
C LYS A 6 1.66 -36.70 15.98
N LEU A 7 2.53 -36.83 16.98
CA LEU A 7 3.11 -35.65 17.61
C LEU A 7 3.98 -34.86 16.65
N MET A 8 4.76 -35.53 15.83
CA MET A 8 5.59 -34.88 14.83
C MET A 8 4.76 -34.17 13.78
N VAL A 9 3.69 -34.80 13.31
CA VAL A 9 2.79 -34.20 12.32
C VAL A 9 2.13 -32.97 12.88
N VAL A 10 1.64 -33.03 14.11
CA VAL A 10 1.01 -31.89 14.74
C VAL A 10 2.00 -30.74 14.91
N THR A 11 3.22 -31.06 15.30
CA THR A 11 4.25 -30.02 15.45
C THR A 11 4.57 -29.36 14.12
N MET A 12 4.65 -30.11 13.05
CA MET A 12 4.90 -29.58 11.73
C MET A 12 3.77 -28.69 11.24
N VAL A 13 2.53 -29.09 11.50
CA VAL A 13 1.36 -28.30 11.13
C VAL A 13 1.35 -26.98 11.89
N LEU A 14 1.68 -27.01 13.17
CA LEU A 14 1.74 -25.80 13.97
C LEU A 14 2.83 -24.86 13.48
N VAL A 15 3.98 -25.37 13.11
CA VAL A 15 5.06 -24.57 12.56
C VAL A 15 4.65 -23.98 11.23
N ALA A 16 4.01 -24.76 10.36
CA ALA A 16 3.53 -24.26 9.10
C ALA A 16 2.49 -23.16 9.27
N LEU A 17 1.61 -23.29 10.24
CA LEU A 17 0.62 -22.27 10.54
C LEU A 17 1.28 -20.98 11.06
N ALA A 18 2.32 -21.13 11.87
CA ALA A 18 3.04 -19.98 12.39
C ALA A 18 3.75 -19.21 11.28
N PHE A 19 4.33 -19.90 10.33
CA PHE A 19 4.93 -19.27 9.16
C PHE A 19 3.88 -18.87 8.13
N GLY A 20 2.84 -19.69 8.00
CA GLY A 20 1.80 -19.44 7.02
C GLY A 20 0.91 -18.28 7.40
N SER A 21 0.77 -17.99 8.67
CA SER A 21 0.11 -16.76 9.04
C SER A 21 0.82 -15.59 8.39
N GLY A 22 2.02 -15.79 7.87
CA GLY A 22 2.72 -14.88 7.00
C GLY A 22 2.07 -13.54 6.85
N PRO A 23 1.29 -13.12 7.78
CA PRO A 23 0.78 -11.79 7.81
C PRO A 23 1.92 -10.84 7.62
N ILE A 24 2.99 -11.33 8.03
CA ILE A 24 4.27 -10.73 7.81
C ILE A 24 4.54 -10.48 6.35
N VAL A 25 4.18 -11.41 5.49
CA VAL A 25 4.44 -11.29 4.06
C VAL A 25 3.64 -10.14 3.47
N SER A 26 2.37 -10.04 3.81
CA SER A 26 1.55 -8.94 3.31
C SER A 26 1.98 -7.61 3.91
N ASN A 27 2.41 -7.61 5.16
CA ASN A 27 2.84 -6.39 5.84
C ASN A 27 4.21 -5.91 5.40
N GLY A 28 5.05 -6.82 4.89
CA GLY A 28 6.37 -6.47 4.43
C GLY A 28 6.38 -5.85 3.05
N GLN A 29 5.28 -5.93 2.33
CA GLN A 29 5.23 -5.43 0.96
C GLN A 29 4.77 -3.99 0.93
N LYS A 30 5.74 -3.10 1.01
CA LYS A 30 5.50 -1.68 0.81
C LYS A 30 6.12 -1.26 -0.51
N VAL A 31 5.43 -0.35 -1.20
CA VAL A 31 5.93 0.28 -2.42
C VAL A 31 6.11 1.75 -2.12
N CYS A 32 7.33 2.25 -2.24
CA CYS A 32 7.65 3.65 -1.93
C CYS A 32 7.22 4.04 -0.51
N ASP A 33 7.43 3.13 0.44
CA ASP A 33 7.05 3.28 1.84
C ASP A 33 5.54 3.40 2.07
N MET A 34 4.74 2.94 1.12
CA MET A 34 3.29 2.88 1.25
C MET A 34 2.83 1.42 1.18
N SER A 35 2.00 1.02 2.13
CA SER A 35 1.36 -0.30 2.12
C SER A 35 0.18 -0.30 1.16
N LYS A 36 -0.36 -1.48 0.89
CA LYS A 36 -1.57 -1.59 0.07
C LYS A 36 -2.72 -0.81 0.70
N GLY A 37 -2.87 -0.89 2.01
CA GLY A 37 -3.90 -0.14 2.72
C GLY A 37 -3.71 1.37 2.58
N ASP A 38 -2.47 1.83 2.59
CA ASP A 38 -2.17 3.25 2.40
C ASP A 38 -2.63 3.73 1.02
N PHE A 39 -2.36 2.94 -0.03
CA PHE A 39 -2.83 3.27 -1.36
C PHE A 39 -4.35 3.29 -1.45
N GLU A 40 -5.02 2.35 -0.81
CA GLU A 40 -6.48 2.29 -0.81
C GLU A 40 -7.10 3.52 -0.14
N GLU A 41 -6.48 4.05 0.90
CA GLU A 41 -6.95 5.26 1.56
C GLU A 41 -6.88 6.48 0.66
N CYS A 42 -5.89 6.56 -0.20
CA CYS A 42 -5.72 7.67 -1.13
C CYS A 42 -6.47 7.49 -2.44
N ARG A 43 -6.90 6.28 -2.76
CA ARG A 43 -7.49 5.95 -4.05
C ARG A 43 -8.70 6.79 -4.42
N PRO A 44 -9.66 7.04 -3.54
CA PRO A 44 -10.82 7.87 -3.92
C PRO A 44 -10.45 9.26 -4.41
N SER A 45 -9.37 9.82 -3.89
CA SER A 45 -8.94 11.18 -4.23
C SER A 45 -8.19 11.26 -5.56
N VAL A 46 -7.74 10.13 -6.10
CA VAL A 46 -6.96 10.07 -7.33
C VAL A 46 -7.60 9.24 -8.43
N ASN A 47 -8.84 8.80 -8.23
CA ASN A 47 -9.54 7.93 -9.16
C ASN A 47 -9.88 8.69 -10.45
N THR A 48 -9.39 8.19 -11.59
CA THR A 48 -9.63 8.80 -12.88
C THR A 48 -11.11 8.77 -13.30
N ALA A 49 -11.88 7.82 -12.80
CA ALA A 49 -13.29 7.67 -13.14
C ALA A 49 -14.19 8.67 -12.42
N ASP A 50 -13.70 9.31 -11.38
CA ASP A 50 -14.49 10.27 -10.62
C ASP A 50 -14.23 11.69 -11.13
N PRO A 51 -15.25 12.38 -11.70
CA PRO A 51 -15.06 13.74 -12.17
C PRO A 51 -14.82 14.75 -11.04
N SER A 52 -15.25 14.42 -9.83
CA SER A 52 -15.11 15.31 -8.67
C SER A 52 -14.62 14.49 -7.47
N PRO A 53 -13.35 14.08 -7.47
CA PRO A 53 -12.86 13.24 -6.39
C PRO A 53 -12.90 13.94 -5.04
N PRO A 54 -13.18 13.20 -3.96
CA PRO A 54 -13.19 13.79 -2.63
C PRO A 54 -11.79 14.24 -2.21
N PRO A 55 -11.69 15.14 -1.24
CA PRO A 55 -10.40 15.51 -0.67
C PRO A 55 -9.77 14.30 0.03
N PRO A 56 -8.44 14.29 0.20
CA PRO A 56 -7.78 13.18 0.87
C PRO A 56 -8.21 13.07 2.33
N SER A 57 -8.39 11.83 2.79
CA SER A 57 -8.71 11.55 4.18
C SER A 57 -7.50 11.80 5.08
N ALA A 58 -7.74 11.88 6.38
CA ALA A 58 -6.65 11.97 7.35
C ALA A 58 -5.71 10.78 7.24
N ALA A 59 -6.25 9.58 7.00
CA ALA A 59 -5.44 8.38 6.81
C ALA A 59 -4.59 8.45 5.55
N CYS A 60 -5.14 8.99 4.46
CA CYS A 60 -4.39 9.22 3.23
C CYS A 60 -3.26 10.22 3.46
N CYS A 61 -3.52 11.31 4.14
CA CYS A 61 -2.51 12.32 4.42
C CYS A 61 -1.38 11.76 5.29
N LYS A 62 -1.72 10.93 6.27
CA LYS A 62 -0.72 10.28 7.12
C LYS A 62 0.15 9.32 6.31
N ALA A 63 -0.47 8.55 5.42
CA ALA A 63 0.25 7.64 4.55
C ALA A 63 1.23 8.39 3.64
N LEU A 64 0.79 9.50 3.07
CA LEU A 64 1.63 10.33 2.21
C LEU A 64 2.78 10.98 2.97
N ASP A 65 2.56 11.32 4.23
CA ASP A 65 3.62 11.94 5.04
C ASP A 65 4.82 10.99 5.20
N ASN A 66 4.57 9.69 5.19
CA ASN A 66 5.60 8.66 5.31
C ASN A 66 6.06 8.12 3.96
N ALA A 67 5.47 8.55 2.85
CA ALA A 67 5.77 8.02 1.54
C ALA A 67 7.06 8.58 0.96
N ASP A 68 7.71 7.79 0.10
CA ASP A 68 8.87 8.22 -0.67
C ASP A 68 8.38 8.79 -2.01
N PHE A 69 8.30 10.10 -2.12
CA PHE A 69 7.79 10.77 -3.31
C PHE A 69 8.71 10.61 -4.51
N LYS A 70 10.01 10.54 -4.28
CA LYS A 70 10.96 10.29 -5.36
C LYS A 70 10.73 8.93 -5.99
N CYS A 71 10.50 7.93 -5.15
CA CYS A 71 10.15 6.59 -5.59
C CYS A 71 8.84 6.59 -6.36
N LEU A 72 7.82 7.28 -5.86
CA LEU A 72 6.53 7.35 -6.52
C LEU A 72 6.60 7.98 -7.90
N CYS A 73 7.54 8.89 -8.13
CA CYS A 73 7.74 9.51 -9.44
C CYS A 73 8.13 8.52 -10.53
N PHE A 74 8.73 7.38 -10.16
CA PHE A 74 9.04 6.33 -11.12
C PHE A 74 7.78 5.72 -11.74
N PHE A 75 6.66 5.86 -11.08
CA PHE A 75 5.39 5.27 -11.53
C PHE A 75 4.53 6.22 -12.35
N LYS A 76 4.96 7.44 -12.59
CA LYS A 76 4.12 8.46 -13.22
C LYS A 76 3.59 8.06 -14.61
N ASN A 77 4.35 7.27 -15.37
CA ASN A 77 3.95 6.79 -16.69
C ASN A 77 3.74 5.28 -16.71
N SER A 78 3.59 4.68 -15.53
CA SER A 78 3.45 3.24 -15.41
C SER A 78 2.06 2.77 -15.84
N GLN A 79 2.00 1.64 -16.51
CA GLN A 79 0.73 0.98 -16.83
C GLN A 79 -0.02 0.59 -15.56
N TRP A 80 0.70 0.42 -14.46
CA TRP A 80 0.10 0.15 -13.16
C TRP A 80 -0.87 1.27 -12.75
N MET A 81 -0.49 2.51 -12.97
CA MET A 81 -1.37 3.66 -12.72
C MET A 81 -2.66 3.57 -13.51
N THR A 82 -2.56 3.31 -14.81
CA THR A 82 -3.72 3.16 -15.68
C THR A 82 -4.59 1.99 -15.26
N LYS A 83 -3.96 0.87 -14.93
CA LYS A 83 -4.67 -0.34 -14.53
C LYS A 83 -5.49 -0.14 -13.26
N TYR A 84 -4.97 0.62 -12.31
CA TYR A 84 -5.67 0.89 -11.05
C TYR A 84 -6.49 2.17 -11.09
N GLY A 85 -6.59 2.82 -12.24
CA GLY A 85 -7.40 4.02 -12.38
C GLY A 85 -6.87 5.21 -11.58
N VAL A 86 -5.56 5.33 -11.46
CA VAL A 86 -4.92 6.41 -10.71
C VAL A 86 -4.52 7.53 -11.64
N ASP A 87 -4.98 8.74 -11.35
CA ASP A 87 -4.57 9.97 -12.04
C ASP A 87 -3.36 10.56 -11.32
N PHE A 88 -2.20 10.51 -11.97
CA PHE A 88 -0.97 11.00 -11.36
C PHE A 88 -0.98 12.51 -11.11
N THR A 89 -1.66 13.28 -11.97
CA THR A 89 -1.80 14.72 -11.76
C THR A 89 -2.55 15.01 -10.45
N ARG A 90 -3.61 14.25 -10.19
CA ARG A 90 -4.34 14.35 -8.92
C ARG A 90 -3.47 13.92 -7.74
N ALA A 91 -2.69 12.86 -7.93
CA ALA A 91 -1.77 12.38 -6.89
C ALA A 91 -0.74 13.45 -6.53
N LYS A 92 -0.21 14.16 -7.52
CA LYS A 92 0.74 15.24 -7.28
C LYS A 92 0.15 16.38 -6.46
N GLY A 93 -1.14 16.58 -6.53
CA GLY A 93 -1.82 17.62 -5.76
C GLY A 93 -2.10 17.25 -4.32
N LEU A 94 -2.01 15.96 -3.97
CA LEU A 94 -2.37 15.50 -2.62
C LEU A 94 -1.48 16.09 -1.51
N PRO A 95 -0.15 16.16 -1.67
CA PRO A 95 0.67 16.73 -0.59
C PRO A 95 0.29 18.16 -0.22
N GLY A 96 -0.08 18.95 -1.22
CA GLY A 96 -0.57 20.31 -0.96
C GLY A 96 -1.89 20.33 -0.22
N LYS A 97 -2.80 19.44 -0.59
CA LYS A 97 -4.10 19.32 0.09
C LYS A 97 -3.95 18.81 1.51
N CYS A 98 -2.90 18.05 1.78
CA CYS A 98 -2.60 17.54 3.11
C CYS A 98 -1.71 18.48 3.94
N ASN A 99 -1.26 19.58 3.36
CA ASN A 99 -0.35 20.52 4.02
C ASN A 99 0.93 19.87 4.55
N LEU A 100 1.53 19.00 3.74
CA LEU A 100 2.70 18.24 4.18
C LEU A 100 4.02 19.01 4.09
N GLY A 101 4.04 20.16 3.41
CA GLY A 101 5.26 20.94 3.24
C GLY A 101 6.30 20.28 2.33
N LYS A 102 5.90 19.30 1.57
CA LYS A 102 6.75 18.62 0.59
C LYS A 102 5.92 18.26 -0.64
N SER A 103 6.59 17.99 -1.76
CA SER A 103 5.90 17.72 -3.01
C SER A 103 6.65 16.66 -3.81
N PHE A 104 5.99 16.14 -4.85
CA PHE A 104 6.64 15.23 -5.79
C PHE A 104 7.72 16.01 -6.55
N PRO A 105 8.93 15.44 -6.69
CA PRO A 105 10.02 16.09 -7.42
C PRO A 105 9.86 16.02 -8.94
N CYS A 106 8.86 15.34 -9.44
CA CYS A 106 8.61 15.20 -10.88
C CYS A 106 7.46 16.01 -11.42
#